data_3cec779145f15d80979f79d5b194ca53
#
_entry.id   3cec779145f15d80979f79d5b194ca53
#
_cell.length_a   1.000
_cell.length_b   1.000
_cell.length_c   1.000
_cell.angle_alpha   90.00
_cell.angle_beta   90.00
_cell.angle_gamma   90.00
#
_symmetry.space_group_name_H-M   'P 1'
#
loop_
_entity.id
_entity.type
_entity.pdbx_description
1 polymer ?
#
loop_
_entity_poly.entity_id
_entity_poly.type
_entity_poly.pdbx_seq_one_letter_code
_entity_poly.pdbx_strand_id
1 'polypeptide(L)'
;RSRRQRQMCIETDFISHGEVVYENPSPGNKDGGITTLEDKSCGCVQKGGSAPIVDVLPYAGQANKHGLNMLCGPGNDMVSTTALTAAGCHVILFSTGRGTPFGAPAPTLKVFTNQRLCDHKANWMDFNAGVIATGERTLDEAAHDLYQLVLETASGKLTSAERRGCHEISIWKDGVCL
;
A
#
# COMPACT_ATOMS: atom_id res chain seq x y z
N ARG A 1 7.51 17.56 4.35
CA ARG A 1 7.15 18.38 3.17
C ARG A 1 5.66 18.66 3.16
N SER A 2 5.24 19.87 2.75
CA SER A 2 3.84 20.25 2.67
C SER A 2 3.08 19.46 1.60
N ARG A 3 1.73 19.40 1.67
CA ARG A 3 0.87 18.77 0.66
C ARG A 3 1.19 19.24 -0.76
N ARG A 4 1.35 20.57 -0.95
CA ARG A 4 1.67 21.18 -2.24
C ARG A 4 2.98 20.66 -2.82
N GLN A 5 4.02 20.47 -2.00
CA GLN A 5 5.30 19.96 -2.47
C GLN A 5 5.24 18.51 -2.94
N ARG A 6 4.36 17.67 -2.39
CA ARG A 6 4.19 16.27 -2.85
C ARG A 6 3.42 16.18 -4.15
N GLN A 7 2.34 16.96 -4.28
CA GLN A 7 1.61 17.07 -5.52
C GLN A 7 2.52 17.57 -6.65
N MET A 8 3.28 18.65 -6.41
CA MET A 8 4.26 19.15 -7.37
C MET A 8 5.30 18.09 -7.76
N CYS A 9 5.74 17.23 -6.85
CA CYS A 9 6.68 16.16 -7.19
C CYS A 9 6.06 15.14 -8.15
N ILE A 10 4.82 14.69 -7.91
CA ILE A 10 4.10 13.74 -8.77
C ILE A 10 3.84 14.38 -10.13
N GLU A 11 3.25 15.57 -10.17
CA GLU A 11 2.98 16.30 -11.43
C GLU A 11 4.25 16.60 -12.21
N THR A 12 5.31 17.02 -11.54
CA THR A 12 6.61 17.31 -12.18
C THR A 12 7.22 16.05 -12.78
N ASP A 13 7.11 14.91 -12.11
CA ASP A 13 7.61 13.65 -12.60
C ASP A 13 6.89 13.23 -13.88
N PHE A 14 5.56 13.19 -13.88
CA PHE A 14 4.76 12.91 -15.09
C PHE A 14 5.04 13.90 -16.22
N ILE A 15 5.06 15.21 -15.93
CA ILE A 15 5.32 16.26 -16.92
C ILE A 15 6.76 16.12 -17.49
N SER A 16 7.74 15.78 -16.66
CA SER A 16 9.14 15.60 -17.13
C SER A 16 9.29 14.44 -18.11
N HIS A 17 8.38 13.45 -18.05
CA HIS A 17 8.32 12.31 -18.95
C HIS A 17 7.34 12.51 -20.12
N GLY A 18 6.74 13.70 -20.25
CA GLY A 18 5.78 14.04 -21.30
C GLY A 18 4.41 13.37 -21.13
N GLU A 19 4.12 12.84 -19.92
CA GLU A 19 2.89 12.13 -19.61
C GLU A 19 1.84 13.04 -18.97
N VAL A 20 0.58 12.71 -19.18
CA VAL A 20 -0.57 13.43 -18.58
C VAL A 20 -0.99 12.77 -17.28
N VAL A 21 -1.13 13.55 -16.22
CA VAL A 21 -1.68 13.08 -14.94
C VAL A 21 -3.20 12.97 -15.04
N TYR A 22 -3.69 11.83 -15.49
CA TYR A 22 -5.12 11.54 -15.52
C TYR A 22 -5.46 10.21 -14.83
N GLU A 23 -6.77 10.04 -14.48
CA GLU A 23 -7.26 8.90 -13.68
C GLU A 23 -6.63 8.75 -12.29
N ASN A 24 -6.02 9.79 -11.78
CA ASN A 24 -5.58 9.86 -10.40
C ASN A 24 -6.15 11.11 -9.71
N PRO A 25 -7.07 11.01 -8.78
CA PRO A 25 -7.65 9.77 -8.20
C PRO A 25 -8.44 8.92 -9.18
N SER A 26 -8.42 7.60 -8.98
CA SER A 26 -9.18 6.66 -9.79
C SER A 26 -10.70 6.86 -9.64
N PRO A 27 -11.54 6.40 -10.61
CA PRO A 27 -12.99 6.50 -10.48
C PRO A 27 -13.52 6.01 -9.14
N GLY A 28 -13.01 4.90 -8.61
CA GLY A 28 -13.41 4.38 -7.31
C GLY A 28 -13.01 5.24 -6.11
N ASN A 29 -11.94 6.02 -6.19
CA ASN A 29 -11.62 7.02 -5.18
C ASN A 29 -12.62 8.18 -5.24
N LYS A 30 -12.97 8.65 -6.45
CA LYS A 30 -13.93 9.73 -6.66
C LYS A 30 -15.32 9.36 -6.15
N ASP A 31 -15.79 8.15 -6.44
CA ASP A 31 -17.05 7.61 -5.89
C ASP A 31 -17.06 7.58 -4.35
N GLY A 32 -15.90 7.34 -3.74
CA GLY A 32 -15.71 7.38 -2.30
C GLY A 32 -15.45 8.78 -1.71
N GLY A 33 -15.54 9.85 -2.50
CA GLY A 33 -15.39 11.23 -2.04
C GLY A 33 -13.96 11.79 -2.12
N ILE A 34 -12.98 11.02 -2.59
CA ILE A 34 -11.62 11.50 -2.83
C ILE A 34 -11.53 12.01 -4.27
N THR A 35 -11.70 13.30 -4.47
CA THR A 35 -11.87 13.90 -5.80
C THR A 35 -10.62 14.56 -6.36
N THR A 36 -9.63 14.85 -5.50
CA THR A 36 -8.40 15.54 -5.87
C THR A 36 -7.15 14.78 -5.42
N LEU A 37 -6.00 15.06 -6.06
CA LEU A 37 -4.71 14.50 -5.65
C LEU A 37 -4.30 14.95 -4.25
N GLU A 38 -4.66 16.17 -3.87
CA GLU A 38 -4.44 16.71 -2.53
C GLU A 38 -5.14 15.88 -1.47
N ASP A 39 -6.42 15.57 -1.66
CA ASP A 39 -7.20 14.74 -0.75
C ASP A 39 -6.62 13.33 -0.64
N LYS A 40 -6.25 12.74 -1.78
CA LYS A 40 -5.61 11.44 -1.82
C LYS A 40 -4.26 11.43 -1.09
N SER A 41 -3.46 12.47 -1.24
CA SER A 41 -2.16 12.61 -0.56
C SER A 41 -2.26 12.74 0.95
N CYS A 42 -3.38 13.27 1.47
CA CYS A 42 -3.63 13.35 2.92
C CYS A 42 -3.66 11.96 3.56
N GLY A 43 -4.37 11.02 2.94
CA GLY A 43 -4.44 9.64 3.41
C GLY A 43 -3.07 8.96 3.42
N CYS A 44 -2.24 9.21 2.41
CA CYS A 44 -0.88 8.68 2.36
C CYS A 44 0.00 9.21 3.50
N VAL A 45 -0.11 10.50 3.83
CA VAL A 45 0.61 11.11 4.96
C VAL A 45 0.17 10.50 6.28
N GLN A 46 -1.14 10.35 6.46
CA GLN A 46 -1.73 9.82 7.69
C GLN A 46 -1.32 8.35 7.92
N LYS A 47 -1.25 7.53 6.86
CA LYS A 47 -0.77 6.15 6.93
C LYS A 47 0.69 6.04 7.35
N GLY A 48 1.51 7.05 7.09
CA GLY A 48 2.90 7.10 7.54
C GLY A 48 3.06 7.27 9.06
N GLY A 49 1.98 7.60 9.78
CA GLY A 49 2.01 7.80 11.22
C GLY A 49 2.85 8.99 11.65
N SER A 50 3.33 8.95 12.90
CA SER A 50 4.11 10.02 13.54
C SER A 50 5.61 9.70 13.73
N ALA A 51 6.04 8.51 13.30
CA ALA A 51 7.44 8.12 13.39
C ALA A 51 8.35 9.01 12.53
N PRO A 52 9.56 9.37 13.00
CA PRO A 52 10.49 10.15 12.21
C PRO A 52 10.97 9.35 10.98
N ILE A 53 10.97 10.01 9.83
CA ILE A 53 11.54 9.43 8.61
C ILE A 53 13.06 9.50 8.70
N VAL A 54 13.71 8.33 8.66
CA VAL A 54 15.18 8.22 8.82
C VAL A 54 15.90 8.18 7.47
N ASP A 55 15.21 7.78 6.39
CA ASP A 55 15.77 7.75 5.04
C ASP A 55 14.72 7.91 3.95
N VAL A 56 15.17 8.35 2.77
CA VAL A 56 14.37 8.41 1.54
C VAL A 56 15.16 7.69 0.45
N LEU A 57 14.64 6.56 0.02
CA LEU A 57 15.29 5.64 -0.91
C LEU A 57 14.83 5.93 -2.35
N PRO A 58 15.73 5.91 -3.34
CA PRO A 58 15.33 5.91 -4.73
C PRO A 58 14.58 4.60 -5.08
N TYR A 59 13.99 4.52 -6.27
CA TYR A 59 13.37 3.30 -6.76
C TYR A 59 14.35 2.12 -6.68
N ALA A 60 13.89 1.00 -6.12
CA ALA A 60 14.69 -0.20 -5.84
C ALA A 60 15.88 0.00 -4.87
N GLY A 61 15.96 1.15 -4.17
CA GLY A 61 16.99 1.39 -3.16
C GLY A 61 16.84 0.45 -1.96
N GLN A 62 17.96 -0.02 -1.40
CA GLN A 62 17.99 -0.94 -0.26
C GLN A 62 17.77 -0.18 1.07
N ALA A 63 16.91 -0.73 1.93
CA ALA A 63 16.66 -0.20 3.26
C ALA A 63 17.75 -0.66 4.25
N ASN A 64 18.73 0.20 4.51
CA ASN A 64 19.88 -0.09 5.36
C ASN A 64 19.83 0.60 6.73
N LYS A 65 18.84 1.46 6.97
CA LYS A 65 18.68 2.18 8.24
C LYS A 65 17.47 1.64 8.99
N HIS A 66 17.61 1.41 10.28
CA HIS A 66 16.49 1.04 11.14
C HIS A 66 15.55 2.24 11.35
N GLY A 67 14.27 2.05 11.21
CA GLY A 67 13.23 3.07 11.34
C GLY A 67 12.36 3.23 10.09
N LEU A 68 11.56 4.29 10.04
CA LEU A 68 10.68 4.56 8.91
C LEU A 68 11.47 5.08 7.70
N ASN A 69 11.60 4.26 6.68
CA ASN A 69 12.18 4.63 5.39
C ASN A 69 11.05 4.92 4.37
N MET A 70 11.24 5.92 3.54
CA MET A 70 10.34 6.22 2.40
C MET A 70 10.98 5.71 1.13
N LEU A 71 10.27 4.86 0.38
CA LEU A 71 10.74 4.36 -0.91
C LEU A 71 10.03 5.12 -2.04
N CYS A 72 10.80 5.68 -2.98
CA CYS A 72 10.25 6.23 -4.21
C CYS A 72 9.79 5.09 -5.11
N GLY A 73 8.57 5.18 -5.62
CA GLY A 73 7.99 4.19 -6.51
C GLY A 73 6.74 4.73 -7.21
N PRO A 74 6.39 4.20 -8.38
CA PRO A 74 5.18 4.58 -9.09
C PRO A 74 3.93 4.16 -8.32
N GLY A 75 2.79 4.81 -8.62
CA GLY A 75 1.50 4.55 -7.97
C GLY A 75 0.80 3.25 -8.38
N ASN A 76 1.48 2.35 -9.10
CA ASN A 76 0.96 1.04 -9.46
C ASN A 76 1.25 0.03 -8.35
N ASP A 77 0.22 -0.65 -7.86
CA ASP A 77 0.30 -1.55 -6.70
C ASP A 77 1.32 -2.68 -6.89
N MET A 78 1.34 -3.33 -8.05
CA MET A 78 2.26 -4.43 -8.34
C MET A 78 3.71 -3.96 -8.45
N VAL A 79 3.93 -2.83 -9.11
CA VAL A 79 5.28 -2.25 -9.24
C VAL A 79 5.80 -1.77 -7.89
N SER A 80 4.95 -1.10 -7.10
CA SER A 80 5.31 -0.62 -5.76
C SER A 80 5.68 -1.75 -4.81
N THR A 81 4.91 -2.84 -4.80
CA THR A 81 5.17 -3.99 -3.92
C THR A 81 6.39 -4.80 -4.37
N THR A 82 6.65 -4.89 -5.68
CA THR A 82 7.89 -5.44 -6.21
C THR A 82 9.09 -4.61 -5.77
N ALA A 83 8.99 -3.27 -5.83
CA ALA A 83 10.03 -2.36 -5.36
C ALA A 83 10.27 -2.47 -3.85
N LEU A 84 9.22 -2.62 -3.04
CA LEU A 84 9.34 -2.87 -1.60
C LEU A 84 10.08 -4.18 -1.31
N THR A 85 9.76 -5.25 -2.03
CA THR A 85 10.46 -6.53 -1.90
C THR A 85 11.93 -6.39 -2.27
N ALA A 86 12.24 -5.69 -3.37
CA ALA A 86 13.61 -5.40 -3.78
C ALA A 86 14.37 -4.53 -2.77
N ALA A 87 13.67 -3.63 -2.07
CA ALA A 87 14.23 -2.81 -1.00
C ALA A 87 14.53 -3.58 0.30
N GLY A 88 14.13 -4.86 0.39
CA GLY A 88 14.38 -5.75 1.52
C GLY A 88 13.18 -6.00 2.43
N CYS A 89 11.97 -5.65 2.01
CA CYS A 89 10.76 -5.96 2.80
C CYS A 89 10.47 -7.46 2.79
N HIS A 90 10.38 -8.07 3.97
CA HIS A 90 10.08 -9.49 4.17
C HIS A 90 8.58 -9.76 4.33
N VAL A 91 7.79 -8.77 4.73
CA VAL A 91 6.33 -8.82 4.86
C VAL A 91 5.77 -7.50 4.34
N ILE A 92 4.71 -7.55 3.55
CA ILE A 92 4.03 -6.40 2.99
C ILE A 92 2.63 -6.28 3.59
N LEU A 93 2.29 -5.12 4.13
CA LEU A 93 0.92 -4.79 4.55
C LEU A 93 0.25 -4.03 3.41
N PHE A 94 -0.79 -4.64 2.82
CA PHE A 94 -1.50 -4.06 1.70
C PHE A 94 -2.93 -3.68 2.09
N SER A 95 -3.18 -2.40 2.31
CA SER A 95 -4.52 -1.90 2.66
C SER A 95 -5.37 -1.67 1.41
N THR A 96 -6.61 -2.13 1.42
CA THR A 96 -7.53 -1.98 0.29
C THR A 96 -8.98 -1.81 0.75
N GLY A 97 -9.74 -0.92 0.08
CA GLY A 97 -11.16 -0.73 0.30
C GLY A 97 -12.04 -1.58 -0.62
N ARG A 98 -11.54 -2.00 -1.79
CA ARG A 98 -12.28 -2.82 -2.78
C ARG A 98 -11.82 -4.27 -2.86
N GLY A 99 -10.65 -4.56 -2.32
CA GLY A 99 -10.03 -5.88 -2.35
C GLY A 99 -9.43 -6.23 -3.72
N THR A 100 -8.35 -6.99 -3.67
CA THR A 100 -7.68 -7.56 -4.82
C THR A 100 -7.12 -8.94 -4.46
N PRO A 101 -7.14 -9.93 -5.38
CA PRO A 101 -6.55 -11.24 -5.14
C PRO A 101 -5.00 -11.23 -5.18
N PHE A 102 -4.43 -10.12 -5.60
CA PHE A 102 -3.00 -9.90 -5.79
C PHE A 102 -2.13 -10.32 -4.60
N GLY A 103 -0.96 -10.89 -4.86
CA GLY A 103 0.12 -11.17 -3.92
C GLY A 103 1.45 -10.77 -4.52
N ALA A 104 2.32 -10.10 -3.76
CA ALA A 104 3.67 -9.73 -4.14
C ALA A 104 4.64 -10.91 -3.95
N PRO A 105 5.92 -10.80 -4.39
CA PRO A 105 6.92 -11.85 -4.15
C PRO A 105 7.19 -12.11 -2.67
N ALA A 106 7.06 -11.10 -1.80
CA ALA A 106 7.08 -11.27 -0.35
C ALA A 106 5.66 -11.53 0.19
N PRO A 107 5.51 -12.22 1.35
CA PRO A 107 4.24 -12.43 2.01
C PRO A 107 3.44 -11.13 2.11
N THR A 108 2.23 -11.12 1.55
CA THR A 108 1.40 -9.93 1.42
C THR A 108 0.12 -10.09 2.22
N LEU A 109 0.07 -9.43 3.40
CA LEU A 109 -1.10 -9.37 4.26
C LEU A 109 -2.10 -8.36 3.72
N LYS A 110 -3.30 -8.82 3.34
CA LYS A 110 -4.40 -7.97 2.88
C LYS A 110 -5.19 -7.43 4.06
N VAL A 111 -5.14 -6.12 4.26
CA VAL A 111 -5.89 -5.39 5.28
C VAL A 111 -7.10 -4.73 4.61
N PHE A 112 -8.30 -5.23 4.90
CA PHE A 112 -9.54 -4.68 4.39
C PHE A 112 -10.15 -3.68 5.37
N THR A 113 -10.67 -2.57 4.85
CA THR A 113 -11.28 -1.49 5.64
C THR A 113 -12.81 -1.43 5.50
N ASN A 114 -13.43 -2.43 4.86
CA ASN A 114 -14.84 -2.46 4.53
C ASN A 114 -15.45 -3.82 4.92
N GLN A 115 -16.33 -3.84 5.92
CA GLN A 115 -16.99 -5.07 6.42
C GLN A 115 -17.74 -5.81 5.31
N ARG A 116 -18.52 -5.11 4.50
CA ARG A 116 -19.28 -5.71 3.38
C ARG A 116 -18.40 -6.48 2.41
N LEU A 117 -17.18 -6.00 2.20
CA LEU A 117 -16.22 -6.66 1.33
C LEU A 117 -15.63 -7.92 2.00
N CYS A 118 -15.44 -7.88 3.31
CA CYS A 118 -15.00 -9.02 4.10
C CYS A 118 -15.96 -10.19 3.96
N ASP A 119 -17.26 -9.93 4.03
CA ASP A 119 -18.30 -10.94 3.92
C ASP A 119 -18.34 -11.62 2.54
N HIS A 120 -18.06 -10.86 1.48
CA HIS A 120 -18.13 -11.36 0.09
C HIS A 120 -16.80 -11.96 -0.42
N LYS A 121 -15.66 -11.57 0.14
CA LYS A 121 -14.32 -11.93 -0.34
C LYS A 121 -13.41 -12.44 0.78
N ALA A 122 -13.97 -13.18 1.74
CA ALA A 122 -13.24 -13.68 2.90
C ALA A 122 -11.94 -14.43 2.57
N ASN A 123 -11.93 -15.13 1.41
CA ASN A 123 -10.75 -15.88 0.94
C ASN A 123 -9.63 -15.01 0.32
N TRP A 124 -9.86 -13.70 0.14
CA TRP A 124 -8.84 -12.77 -0.34
C TRP A 124 -8.20 -11.96 0.79
N MET A 125 -8.76 -12.06 1.98
CA MET A 125 -8.48 -11.21 3.12
C MET A 125 -7.62 -11.94 4.16
N ASP A 126 -6.77 -11.19 4.84
CA ASP A 126 -6.02 -11.66 6.00
C ASP A 126 -6.42 -10.94 7.28
N PHE A 127 -6.78 -9.65 7.19
CA PHE A 127 -7.18 -8.84 8.34
C PHE A 127 -8.34 -7.90 8.02
N ASN A 128 -9.35 -7.88 8.88
CA ASN A 128 -10.49 -6.96 8.78
C ASN A 128 -10.31 -5.74 9.69
N ALA A 129 -9.87 -4.62 9.13
CA ALA A 129 -9.83 -3.34 9.83
C ALA A 129 -11.18 -2.59 9.82
N GLY A 130 -12.20 -3.08 9.11
CA GLY A 130 -13.56 -2.51 9.09
C GLY A 130 -14.23 -2.52 10.45
N VAL A 131 -13.84 -3.45 11.34
CA VAL A 131 -14.31 -3.54 12.71
C VAL A 131 -14.07 -2.27 13.55
N ILE A 132 -13.08 -1.46 13.18
CA ILE A 132 -12.82 -0.15 13.79
C ILE A 132 -13.92 0.83 13.41
N ALA A 133 -14.31 0.84 12.14
CA ALA A 133 -15.34 1.76 11.63
C ALA A 133 -16.74 1.38 12.14
N THR A 134 -17.02 0.09 12.41
CA THR A 134 -18.27 -0.38 13.01
C THR A 134 -18.32 -0.20 14.53
N GLY A 135 -17.19 0.11 15.16
CA GLY A 135 -17.07 0.25 16.61
C GLY A 135 -17.02 -1.09 17.38
N GLU A 136 -16.83 -2.21 16.69
CA GLU A 136 -16.70 -3.54 17.31
C GLU A 136 -15.35 -3.71 18.02
N ARG A 137 -14.32 -3.01 17.55
CA ARG A 137 -12.98 -2.98 18.12
C ARG A 137 -12.46 -1.55 18.20
N THR A 138 -11.69 -1.26 19.22
CA THR A 138 -10.92 -0.03 19.30
C THR A 138 -9.72 -0.07 18.34
N LEU A 139 -9.15 1.08 18.02
CA LEU A 139 -7.96 1.18 17.18
C LEU A 139 -6.78 0.40 17.80
N ASP A 140 -6.60 0.51 19.11
CA ASP A 140 -5.47 -0.12 19.82
C ASP A 140 -5.61 -1.65 19.85
N GLU A 141 -6.81 -2.18 20.06
CA GLU A 141 -7.07 -3.63 19.99
C GLU A 141 -6.81 -4.16 18.56
N ALA A 142 -7.34 -3.48 17.55
CA ALA A 142 -7.14 -3.88 16.17
C ALA A 142 -5.66 -3.78 15.74
N ALA A 143 -4.94 -2.76 16.22
CA ALA A 143 -3.51 -2.61 15.97
C ALA A 143 -2.70 -3.74 16.62
N HIS A 144 -3.06 -4.14 17.85
CA HIS A 144 -2.44 -5.29 18.52
C HIS A 144 -2.67 -6.59 17.75
N ASP A 145 -3.93 -6.86 17.34
CA ASP A 145 -4.29 -8.05 16.57
C ASP A 145 -3.55 -8.10 15.22
N LEU A 146 -3.45 -6.97 14.52
CA LEU A 146 -2.68 -6.87 13.28
C LEU A 146 -1.19 -7.13 13.52
N TYR A 147 -0.62 -6.58 14.59
CA TYR A 147 0.78 -6.82 14.94
C TYR A 147 1.06 -8.30 15.21
N GLN A 148 0.18 -8.98 15.95
CA GLN A 148 0.29 -10.43 16.18
C GLN A 148 0.25 -11.22 14.85
N LEU A 149 -0.66 -10.85 13.95
CA LEU A 149 -0.74 -11.46 12.62
C LEU A 149 0.55 -11.27 11.80
N VAL A 150 1.19 -10.10 11.90
CA VAL A 150 2.50 -9.84 11.26
C VAL A 150 3.56 -10.78 11.82
N LEU A 151 3.64 -10.96 13.15
CA LEU A 151 4.58 -11.87 13.79
C LEU A 151 4.35 -13.33 13.39
N GLU A 152 3.09 -13.77 13.33
CA GLU A 152 2.72 -15.11 12.86
C GLU A 152 3.14 -15.32 11.39
N THR A 153 2.91 -14.32 10.54
CA THR A 153 3.32 -14.37 9.12
C THR A 153 4.83 -14.42 8.98
N ALA A 154 5.55 -13.60 9.74
CA ALA A 154 7.01 -13.64 9.80
C ALA A 154 7.55 -14.98 10.32
N SER A 155 6.74 -15.72 11.08
CA SER A 155 7.05 -17.06 11.61
C SER A 155 6.60 -18.20 10.69
N GLY A 156 6.10 -17.89 9.47
CA GLY A 156 5.76 -18.88 8.45
C GLY A 156 4.27 -19.16 8.24
N LYS A 157 3.37 -18.38 8.85
CA LYS A 157 1.93 -18.47 8.54
C LYS A 157 1.71 -17.93 7.13
N LEU A 158 1.12 -18.74 6.26
CA LEU A 158 0.82 -18.35 4.89
C LEU A 158 -0.32 -17.32 4.84
N THR A 159 -0.13 -16.28 4.03
CA THR A 159 -1.17 -15.30 3.69
C THR A 159 -2.23 -15.89 2.75
N SER A 160 -3.35 -15.20 2.60
CA SER A 160 -4.42 -15.58 1.66
C SER A 160 -3.93 -15.62 0.21
N ALA A 161 -3.01 -14.73 -0.16
CA ALA A 161 -2.42 -14.71 -1.49
C ALA A 161 -1.52 -15.94 -1.71
N GLU A 162 -0.63 -16.26 -0.77
CA GLU A 162 0.26 -17.41 -0.85
C GLU A 162 -0.49 -18.75 -0.90
N ARG A 163 -1.55 -18.92 -0.08
CA ARG A 163 -2.41 -20.12 -0.14
C ARG A 163 -3.04 -20.34 -1.51
N ARG A 164 -3.14 -19.30 -2.34
CA ARG A 164 -3.69 -19.37 -3.71
C ARG A 164 -2.61 -19.36 -4.78
N GLY A 165 -1.33 -19.33 -4.39
CA GLY A 165 -0.21 -19.29 -5.32
C GLY A 165 -0.05 -17.97 -6.07
N CYS A 166 -0.55 -16.85 -5.50
CA CYS A 166 -0.42 -15.53 -6.09
C CYS A 166 0.92 -14.90 -5.66
N HIS A 167 1.83 -14.72 -6.63
CA HIS A 167 3.17 -14.14 -6.44
C HIS A 167 3.54 -13.32 -7.68
N GLU A 168 2.84 -12.19 -7.87
CA GLU A 168 3.01 -11.37 -9.06
C GLU A 168 4.24 -10.46 -8.92
N ILE A 169 4.95 -10.27 -10.03
CA ILE A 169 6.07 -9.35 -10.18
C ILE A 169 5.76 -8.39 -11.30
N SER A 170 5.99 -7.11 -11.07
CA SER A 170 5.95 -6.08 -12.10
C SER A 170 7.08 -5.08 -11.87
N ILE A 171 7.92 -4.90 -12.88
CA ILE A 171 9.07 -4.01 -12.83
C ILE A 171 8.70 -2.72 -13.56
N TRP A 172 9.01 -1.58 -12.93
CA TRP A 172 8.84 -0.29 -13.57
C TRP A 172 9.75 -0.17 -14.79
N LYS A 173 9.17 0.33 -15.87
CA LYS A 173 9.90 0.64 -17.10
C LYS A 173 9.62 2.08 -17.47
N ASP A 174 10.67 2.84 -17.73
CA ASP A 174 10.57 4.16 -18.28
C ASP A 174 10.25 4.09 -19.79
N GLY A 175 9.36 4.97 -20.26
CA GLY A 175 8.90 5.03 -21.64
C GLY A 175 7.68 4.17 -21.95
N VAL A 176 7.34 4.03 -23.24
CA VAL A 176 6.14 3.31 -23.70
C VAL A 176 6.28 1.82 -23.43
N CYS A 177 5.32 1.26 -22.70
CA CYS A 177 5.12 -0.18 -22.55
C CYS A 177 4.04 -0.64 -23.54
N LEU A 178 4.41 -1.47 -24.51
CA LEU A 178 3.47 -2.12 -25.41
C LEU A 178 2.84 -3.34 -24.76
#